data_55790948aa28ac3b21ec1c38014eba67
#
_entry.id   55790948aa28ac3b21ec1c38014eba67
#
_cell.length_a   1.000
_cell.length_b   1.000
_cell.length_c   1.000
_cell.angle_alpha   90.00
_cell.angle_beta   90.00
_cell.angle_gamma   90.00
#
_symmetry.space_group_name_H-M   'P 1'
#
loop_
_entity.id
_entity.type
_entity.pdbx_description
1 polymer ?
#
loop_
_entity_poly.entity_id
_entity_poly.type
_entity_poly.pdbx_seq_one_letter_code
_entity_poly.pdbx_strand_id
1 'polypeptide(L)'
;MFIPTTKKELDALGWEKCDIIFVSGDAYIDTYFDGCALLGKYLIKHGFRVGIISQPDINSPDDINRLGLPELFWGVSGGAMDSMVANYTSLGLRRKEDDLTPGGINNKRPDRAVLKYVNLIQRTFAEKKLITIGGIEASLRRFAHYDSHTDKIRGSILADSKAEILVFGMGERANLELAETLKNGGNIEEIRGICRMSKTAPEGFVQLPDFEECAASKDKFLEMSKLFFKSCKLKKGIAQKQAGRFVVQNPPAIPLTSAELDEIHELDFERKVHPYYAAMGEVRALDTIKTSVLTHRGCFGACSFCSITAHQGADIVSRSEESIIREITEIAKRPDFNGVINDLGGPTANMYGMDFVKGENGHCALKECLFPEVCNKLPVDHSRQIALLKRVRNIKNIKHIFISSGIRYDLILADKIHGEEYLREILTHHISGQMKIAPEHIIKNVTDLMNKPDGRNLKEFKELFDRTVKKLKSPLFLTYYFIAAFPGCTERDQIEAKKFISQILKTNPKQVQIFTPTPSTEATALYWTEKSFDGRKIFVEKNFSKRKRQKEIITERKKI
;
A
#
# COMPACT_ATOMS: atom_id res chain seq x y z
N MET A 1 2.42 25.47 -4.53
CA MET A 1 3.91 25.70 -4.54
C MET A 1 4.64 24.43 -4.14
N PHE A 2 5.75 24.06 -4.83
CA PHE A 2 6.57 22.92 -4.46
C PHE A 2 7.25 23.07 -3.09
N ILE A 3 7.49 21.96 -2.41
CA ILE A 3 8.36 21.91 -1.23
C ILE A 3 9.82 22.04 -1.69
N PRO A 4 10.66 22.86 -1.06
CA PRO A 4 12.03 23.09 -1.51
C PRO A 4 12.88 21.82 -1.50
N THR A 5 13.69 21.66 -2.53
CA THR A 5 14.66 20.56 -2.70
C THR A 5 16.09 21.08 -2.93
N THR A 6 16.28 22.40 -3.05
CA THR A 6 17.56 23.06 -3.25
C THR A 6 17.75 24.22 -2.29
N LYS A 7 19.02 24.58 -1.99
CA LYS A 7 19.35 25.73 -1.15
C LYS A 7 18.76 27.04 -1.72
N LYS A 8 18.82 27.20 -3.05
CA LYS A 8 18.24 28.38 -3.72
C LYS A 8 16.74 28.56 -3.44
N GLU A 9 15.99 27.46 -3.35
CA GLU A 9 14.56 27.49 -3.04
C GLU A 9 14.32 27.81 -1.56
N LEU A 10 15.18 27.34 -0.64
CA LEU A 10 15.14 27.76 0.77
C LEU A 10 15.37 29.27 0.91
N ASP A 11 16.40 29.78 0.24
CA ASP A 11 16.75 31.19 0.28
C ASP A 11 15.61 32.07 -0.27
N ALA A 12 14.92 31.61 -1.35
CA ALA A 12 13.76 32.30 -1.90
C ALA A 12 12.55 32.33 -0.94
N LEU A 13 12.44 31.36 -0.01
CA LEU A 13 11.45 31.33 1.05
C LEU A 13 11.88 32.10 2.32
N GLY A 14 13.11 32.61 2.36
CA GLY A 14 13.70 33.21 3.56
C GLY A 14 13.99 32.20 4.66
N TRP A 15 14.15 30.91 4.33
CA TRP A 15 14.44 29.85 5.29
C TRP A 15 15.95 29.59 5.37
N GLU A 16 16.53 29.86 6.50
CA GLU A 16 17.94 29.49 6.75
C GLU A 16 18.12 27.97 6.77
N LYS A 17 17.20 27.27 7.44
CA LYS A 17 17.18 25.82 7.62
C LYS A 17 15.77 25.27 7.56
N CYS A 18 15.66 23.97 7.25
CA CYS A 18 14.43 23.20 7.43
C CYS A 18 14.30 22.72 8.88
N ASP A 19 13.08 22.62 9.38
CA ASP A 19 12.80 21.90 10.63
C ASP A 19 12.86 20.39 10.39
N ILE A 20 12.38 19.93 9.22
CA ILE A 20 12.28 18.53 8.83
C ILE A 20 12.77 18.39 7.38
N ILE A 21 13.55 17.34 7.10
CA ILE A 21 13.92 16.98 5.73
C ILE A 21 13.50 15.54 5.46
N PHE A 22 12.64 15.35 4.45
CA PHE A 22 12.28 14.02 3.97
C PHE A 22 13.25 13.54 2.89
N VAL A 23 13.62 12.24 2.98
CA VAL A 23 14.41 11.53 1.97
C VAL A 23 13.55 10.42 1.38
N SER A 24 13.35 10.43 0.06
CA SER A 24 12.48 9.50 -0.66
C SER A 24 13.24 8.60 -1.64
N GLY A 25 12.80 7.34 -1.75
CA GLY A 25 13.27 6.42 -2.80
C GLY A 25 12.67 6.67 -4.18
N ASP A 26 11.64 7.52 -4.28
CA ASP A 26 10.98 7.91 -5.53
C ASP A 26 11.34 9.34 -5.91
N ALA A 27 11.26 9.69 -7.20
CA ALA A 27 11.32 11.09 -7.63
C ALA A 27 10.19 11.90 -7.00
N TYR A 28 10.46 13.15 -6.66
CA TYR A 28 9.46 14.02 -6.05
C TYR A 28 8.38 14.41 -7.08
N ILE A 29 7.20 13.84 -6.89
CA ILE A 29 5.97 14.21 -7.58
C ILE A 29 5.07 14.90 -6.56
N ASP A 30 4.74 16.16 -6.77
CA ASP A 30 3.94 16.94 -5.83
C ASP A 30 2.45 16.56 -5.89
N THR A 31 2.13 15.43 -5.29
CA THR A 31 0.78 14.88 -5.15
C THR A 31 0.64 14.14 -3.82
N TYR A 32 -0.58 13.93 -3.36
CA TYR A 32 -0.82 13.10 -2.16
C TYR A 32 -0.59 11.60 -2.38
N PHE A 33 -0.28 11.16 -3.61
CA PHE A 33 0.19 9.79 -3.89
C PHE A 33 1.67 9.61 -3.52
N ASP A 34 2.44 10.70 -3.43
CA ASP A 34 3.78 10.71 -2.87
C ASP A 34 3.70 11.00 -1.36
N GLY A 35 4.02 9.99 -0.54
CA GLY A 35 3.93 10.12 0.92
C GLY A 35 4.80 11.22 1.51
N CYS A 36 5.99 11.50 0.93
CA CYS A 36 6.86 12.58 1.39
C CYS A 36 6.27 13.96 1.02
N ALA A 37 5.69 14.10 -0.17
CA ALA A 37 4.99 15.32 -0.58
C ALA A 37 3.78 15.59 0.32
N LEU A 38 2.96 14.57 0.56
CA LEU A 38 1.77 14.66 1.41
C LEU A 38 2.15 15.09 2.83
N LEU A 39 3.06 14.36 3.48
CA LEU A 39 3.49 14.66 4.85
C LEU A 39 4.16 16.04 4.93
N GLY A 40 4.97 16.38 3.93
CA GLY A 40 5.64 17.69 3.90
C GLY A 40 4.64 18.84 3.77
N LYS A 41 3.65 18.75 2.87
CA LYS A 41 2.58 19.77 2.76
C LYS A 41 1.74 19.87 4.03
N TYR A 42 1.41 18.72 4.62
CA TYR A 42 0.65 18.67 5.86
C TYR A 42 1.41 19.35 7.02
N LEU A 43 2.70 19.08 7.18
CA LEU A 43 3.55 19.71 8.19
C LEU A 43 3.77 21.22 7.92
N ILE A 44 3.92 21.63 6.66
CA ILE A 44 4.02 23.06 6.28
C ILE A 44 2.74 23.80 6.69
N LYS A 45 1.55 23.23 6.46
CA LYS A 45 0.28 23.77 6.90
C LYS A 45 0.23 24.00 8.42
N HIS A 46 0.95 23.17 9.20
CA HIS A 46 1.08 23.29 10.66
C HIS A 46 2.29 24.12 11.10
N GLY A 47 2.90 24.89 10.20
CA GLY A 47 3.93 25.89 10.53
C GLY A 47 5.35 25.34 10.65
N PHE A 48 5.64 24.17 10.10
CA PHE A 48 6.99 23.62 10.01
C PHE A 48 7.64 23.94 8.66
N ARG A 49 8.94 24.16 8.64
CA ARG A 49 9.74 24.33 7.42
C ARG A 49 10.21 22.95 6.96
N VAL A 50 9.76 22.52 5.81
CA VAL A 50 10.04 21.16 5.32
C VAL A 50 10.79 21.20 4.00
N GLY A 51 11.80 20.32 3.84
CA GLY A 51 12.50 20.06 2.59
C GLY A 51 12.34 18.62 2.13
N ILE A 52 12.51 18.36 0.83
CA ILE A 52 12.49 17.01 0.26
C ILE A 52 13.77 16.75 -0.55
N ILE A 53 14.43 15.63 -0.30
CA ILE A 53 15.54 15.11 -1.10
C ILE A 53 15.14 13.74 -1.62
N SER A 54 14.87 13.63 -2.92
CA SER A 54 14.46 12.39 -3.57
C SER A 54 15.65 11.71 -4.27
N GLN A 55 15.74 10.39 -4.13
CA GLN A 55 16.73 9.54 -4.79
C GLN A 55 18.16 10.07 -4.73
N PRO A 56 18.68 10.46 -3.52
CA PRO A 56 20.06 10.95 -3.42
C PRO A 56 21.06 9.87 -3.85
N ASP A 57 22.18 10.29 -4.46
CA ASP A 57 23.28 9.38 -4.75
C ASP A 57 23.86 8.83 -3.44
N ILE A 58 23.79 7.52 -3.27
CA ILE A 58 24.31 6.88 -2.07
C ILE A 58 25.85 6.81 -2.02
N ASN A 59 26.54 7.18 -3.08
CA ASN A 59 28.01 7.14 -3.17
C ASN A 59 28.66 8.50 -2.92
N SER A 60 27.88 9.60 -2.95
CA SER A 60 28.33 10.97 -2.67
C SER A 60 27.53 11.61 -1.53
N PRO A 61 28.15 12.46 -0.69
CA PRO A 61 27.44 13.27 0.30
C PRO A 61 26.70 14.48 -0.30
N ASP A 62 26.96 14.84 -1.58
CA ASP A 62 26.53 16.11 -2.15
C ASP A 62 25.01 16.26 -2.18
N ASP A 63 24.31 15.22 -2.64
CA ASP A 63 22.86 15.26 -2.73
C ASP A 63 22.19 15.36 -1.35
N ILE A 64 22.65 14.57 -0.39
CA ILE A 64 22.02 14.54 0.94
C ILE A 64 22.34 15.81 1.74
N ASN A 65 23.45 16.49 1.43
CA ASN A 65 23.89 17.71 2.13
C ASN A 65 23.29 18.99 1.54
N ARG A 66 22.61 18.95 0.39
CA ARG A 66 22.22 20.17 -0.34
C ARG A 66 21.20 21.07 0.39
N LEU A 67 20.47 20.56 1.38
CA LEU A 67 19.58 21.34 2.26
C LEU A 67 20.16 21.56 3.66
N GLY A 68 21.34 21.02 3.94
CA GLY A 68 21.96 21.05 5.28
C GLY A 68 21.28 20.13 6.28
N LEU A 69 21.52 20.36 7.57
CA LEU A 69 20.91 19.61 8.67
C LEU A 69 19.54 20.18 9.03
N PRO A 70 18.52 19.32 9.26
CA PRO A 70 17.24 19.77 9.81
C PRO A 70 17.40 20.17 11.29
N GLU A 71 16.51 21.02 11.77
CA GLU A 71 16.50 21.39 13.20
C GLU A 71 15.95 20.26 14.08
N LEU A 72 14.87 19.57 13.63
CA LEU A 72 14.18 18.55 14.43
C LEU A 72 14.59 17.13 14.02
N PHE A 73 14.28 16.71 12.79
CA PHE A 73 14.55 15.32 12.37
C PHE A 73 14.62 15.13 10.85
N TRP A 74 15.27 14.03 10.46
CA TRP A 74 15.21 13.44 9.15
C TRP A 74 14.05 12.45 9.04
N GLY A 75 13.24 12.51 7.98
CA GLY A 75 12.25 11.49 7.66
C GLY A 75 12.70 10.67 6.45
N VAL A 76 12.87 9.36 6.59
CA VAL A 76 13.42 8.50 5.52
C VAL A 76 12.40 7.48 5.07
N SER A 77 12.11 7.44 3.76
CA SER A 77 11.19 6.50 3.10
C SER A 77 11.84 5.78 1.92
N GLY A 78 11.49 4.51 1.71
CA GLY A 78 11.87 3.76 0.52
C GLY A 78 11.09 4.13 -0.74
N GLY A 79 10.08 5.02 -0.62
CA GLY A 79 9.15 5.41 -1.68
C GLY A 79 7.77 4.76 -1.52
N ALA A 80 6.95 4.82 -2.57
CA ALA A 80 5.58 4.30 -2.63
C ALA A 80 5.51 2.76 -2.54
N MET A 81 6.61 2.07 -2.82
CA MET A 81 6.76 0.62 -2.71
C MET A 81 7.96 0.25 -1.87
N ASP A 82 7.96 -0.98 -1.38
CA ASP A 82 9.17 -1.62 -0.86
C ASP A 82 10.26 -1.66 -1.93
N SER A 83 11.48 -1.19 -1.61
CA SER A 83 12.57 -1.05 -2.59
C SER A 83 12.96 -2.39 -3.23
N MET A 84 12.90 -3.50 -2.49
CA MET A 84 13.21 -4.81 -3.05
C MET A 84 12.11 -5.29 -4.01
N VAL A 85 10.83 -4.98 -3.73
CA VAL A 85 9.70 -5.27 -4.63
C VAL A 85 9.76 -4.38 -5.87
N ALA A 86 10.15 -3.12 -5.72
CA ALA A 86 10.31 -2.19 -6.84
C ALA A 86 11.46 -2.59 -7.75
N ASN A 87 12.61 -2.98 -7.18
CA ASN A 87 13.82 -3.27 -7.94
C ASN A 87 13.84 -4.66 -8.58
N TYR A 88 13.06 -5.63 -8.05
CA TYR A 88 13.14 -7.01 -8.48
C TYR A 88 11.78 -7.58 -8.90
N THR A 89 11.83 -8.52 -9.83
CA THR A 89 10.65 -9.35 -10.18
C THR A 89 10.41 -10.40 -9.11
N SER A 90 9.24 -11.05 -9.13
CA SER A 90 8.91 -12.18 -8.25
C SER A 90 9.85 -13.40 -8.35
N LEU A 91 10.66 -13.45 -9.39
CA LEU A 91 11.70 -14.46 -9.61
C LEU A 91 13.11 -13.96 -9.25
N GLY A 92 13.23 -12.80 -8.59
CA GLY A 92 14.52 -12.24 -8.14
C GLY A 92 15.37 -11.62 -9.26
N LEU A 93 14.83 -11.42 -10.46
CA LEU A 93 15.53 -10.73 -11.55
C LEU A 93 15.38 -9.23 -11.39
N ARG A 94 16.48 -8.48 -11.50
CA ARG A 94 16.46 -7.02 -11.45
C ARG A 94 15.60 -6.45 -12.58
N ARG A 95 14.69 -5.53 -12.24
CA ARG A 95 13.91 -4.79 -13.23
C ARG A 95 14.81 -3.80 -13.96
N LYS A 96 14.57 -3.60 -15.25
CA LYS A 96 15.30 -2.61 -16.06
C LYS A 96 14.67 -1.22 -15.96
N GLU A 97 13.37 -1.16 -15.73
CA GLU A 97 12.57 0.06 -15.74
C GLU A 97 12.01 0.37 -14.35
N ASP A 98 11.85 1.66 -14.07
CA ASP A 98 11.22 2.20 -12.87
C ASP A 98 10.47 3.49 -13.24
N ASP A 99 9.15 3.43 -13.23
CA ASP A 99 8.29 4.55 -13.62
C ASP A 99 8.32 5.72 -12.62
N LEU A 100 8.87 5.50 -11.42
CA LEU A 100 9.05 6.51 -10.36
C LEU A 100 10.46 7.12 -10.36
N THR A 101 11.28 6.83 -11.37
CA THR A 101 12.63 7.40 -11.53
C THR A 101 12.70 8.26 -12.80
N PRO A 102 13.34 9.45 -12.76
CA PRO A 102 13.55 10.27 -13.95
C PRO A 102 14.26 9.49 -15.06
N GLY A 103 13.72 9.54 -16.28
CA GLY A 103 14.22 8.76 -17.43
C GLY A 103 13.74 7.32 -17.45
N GLY A 104 13.00 6.84 -16.45
CA GLY A 104 12.37 5.53 -16.45
C GLY A 104 13.32 4.33 -16.26
N ILE A 105 14.59 4.54 -15.94
CA ILE A 105 15.59 3.48 -15.76
C ILE A 105 15.76 3.15 -14.27
N ASN A 106 15.72 1.86 -13.92
CA ASN A 106 15.90 1.41 -12.54
C ASN A 106 17.38 1.44 -12.09
N ASN A 107 17.90 2.63 -11.85
CA ASN A 107 19.31 2.88 -11.49
C ASN A 107 19.50 3.86 -10.32
N LYS A 108 18.44 4.47 -9.79
CA LYS A 108 18.53 5.49 -8.73
C LYS A 108 18.15 4.95 -7.35
N ARG A 109 17.07 4.17 -7.26
CA ARG A 109 16.65 3.60 -5.97
C ARG A 109 17.58 2.47 -5.56
N PRO A 110 18.28 2.57 -4.42
CA PRO A 110 19.13 1.49 -3.93
C PRO A 110 18.31 0.33 -3.37
N ASP A 111 18.89 -0.85 -3.35
CA ASP A 111 18.33 -1.98 -2.62
C ASP A 111 18.31 -1.66 -1.12
N ARG A 112 17.19 -1.99 -0.44
CA ARG A 112 16.96 -1.63 0.95
C ARG A 112 17.15 -0.14 1.18
N ALA A 113 16.41 0.66 0.41
CA ALA A 113 16.57 2.10 0.30
C ALA A 113 16.59 2.81 1.67
N VAL A 114 15.68 2.44 2.57
CA VAL A 114 15.64 3.02 3.92
C VAL A 114 16.97 2.85 4.67
N LEU A 115 17.54 1.63 4.68
CA LEU A 115 18.84 1.37 5.33
C LEU A 115 19.98 2.17 4.68
N LYS A 116 20.00 2.23 3.35
CA LYS A 116 21.05 2.94 2.61
C LYS A 116 21.01 4.44 2.83
N TYR A 117 19.83 5.04 2.87
CA TYR A 117 19.67 6.48 3.11
C TYR A 117 19.99 6.85 4.55
N VAL A 118 19.55 6.05 5.54
CA VAL A 118 19.95 6.27 6.93
C VAL A 118 21.48 6.21 7.09
N ASN A 119 22.14 5.21 6.51
CA ASN A 119 23.59 5.10 6.52
C ASN A 119 24.28 6.28 5.82
N LEU A 120 23.69 6.79 4.72
CA LEU A 120 24.18 7.97 4.02
C LEU A 120 24.15 9.20 4.94
N ILE A 121 23.02 9.46 5.61
CA ILE A 121 22.87 10.57 6.56
C ILE A 121 23.90 10.43 7.69
N GLN A 122 23.97 9.27 8.34
CA GLN A 122 24.85 9.04 9.50
C GLN A 122 26.34 9.20 9.19
N ARG A 123 26.79 8.89 7.97
CA ARG A 123 28.19 9.04 7.56
C ARG A 123 28.52 10.43 7.04
N THR A 124 27.52 11.17 6.54
CA THR A 124 27.74 12.50 5.97
C THR A 124 27.85 13.58 7.06
N PHE A 125 27.01 13.48 8.09
CA PHE A 125 26.93 14.51 9.12
C PHE A 125 27.59 14.07 10.43
N ALA A 126 28.51 14.86 10.92
CA ALA A 126 29.16 14.66 12.25
C ALA A 126 28.17 14.96 13.39
N GLU A 127 27.41 16.05 13.27
CA GLU A 127 26.30 16.36 14.18
C GLU A 127 25.13 15.42 13.91
N LYS A 128 24.64 14.81 14.97
CA LYS A 128 23.51 13.85 14.86
C LYS A 128 22.19 14.55 15.13
N LYS A 129 21.26 14.39 14.21
CA LYS A 129 19.84 14.73 14.38
C LYS A 129 19.02 13.43 14.40
N LEU A 130 17.89 13.47 15.07
CA LEU A 130 16.97 12.34 15.12
C LEU A 130 16.60 11.90 13.69
N ILE A 131 16.64 10.59 13.46
CA ILE A 131 16.25 9.99 12.18
C ILE A 131 14.97 9.18 12.40
N THR A 132 13.91 9.54 11.67
CA THR A 132 12.71 8.75 11.58
C THR A 132 12.73 7.95 10.28
N ILE A 133 12.30 6.71 10.32
CA ILE A 133 12.05 5.91 9.11
C ILE A 133 10.57 5.62 8.98
N GLY A 134 10.04 5.57 7.76
CA GLY A 134 8.62 5.40 7.53
C GLY A 134 8.30 4.85 6.14
N GLY A 135 7.02 4.94 5.76
CA GLY A 135 6.50 4.40 4.52
C GLY A 135 6.34 2.88 4.56
N ILE A 136 6.01 2.31 3.41
CA ILE A 136 5.64 0.88 3.32
C ILE A 136 6.81 -0.06 3.66
N GLU A 137 8.03 0.25 3.21
CA GLU A 137 9.22 -0.58 3.45
C GLU A 137 9.51 -0.70 4.95
N ALA A 138 9.50 0.41 5.70
CA ALA A 138 9.71 0.41 7.14
C ALA A 138 8.55 -0.26 7.88
N SER A 139 7.30 0.06 7.53
CA SER A 139 6.10 -0.50 8.15
C SER A 139 6.07 -2.03 8.08
N LEU A 140 6.49 -2.60 6.94
CA LEU A 140 6.49 -4.06 6.74
C LEU A 140 7.66 -4.77 7.42
N ARG A 141 8.71 -4.06 7.84
CA ARG A 141 9.93 -4.63 8.44
C ARG A 141 10.16 -4.20 9.88
N ARG A 142 9.11 -3.81 10.60
CA ARG A 142 9.23 -3.28 11.96
C ARG A 142 9.56 -4.31 13.04
N PHE A 143 9.34 -5.61 12.77
CA PHE A 143 9.70 -6.75 13.62
C PHE A 143 10.47 -7.81 12.85
N ALA A 144 10.74 -8.96 13.45
CA ALA A 144 11.29 -10.12 12.75
C ALA A 144 10.44 -10.46 11.53
N HIS A 145 11.08 -10.60 10.38
CA HIS A 145 10.40 -10.83 9.12
C HIS A 145 11.21 -11.73 8.19
N TYR A 146 10.52 -12.46 7.32
CA TYR A 146 11.17 -13.23 6.27
C TYR A 146 11.60 -12.32 5.12
N ASP A 147 12.88 -12.39 4.76
CA ASP A 147 13.47 -11.72 3.59
C ASP A 147 13.70 -12.76 2.48
N SER A 148 12.89 -12.70 1.44
CA SER A 148 12.94 -13.64 0.30
C SER A 148 14.20 -13.52 -0.56
N HIS A 149 14.94 -12.42 -0.49
CA HIS A 149 16.18 -12.24 -1.23
C HIS A 149 17.38 -12.92 -0.57
N THR A 150 17.38 -13.01 0.76
CA THR A 150 18.43 -13.70 1.51
C THR A 150 17.99 -15.08 2.01
N ASP A 151 16.71 -15.44 1.80
CA ASP A 151 16.07 -16.67 2.31
C ASP A 151 16.27 -16.87 3.81
N LYS A 152 16.12 -15.80 4.59
CA LYS A 152 16.36 -15.78 6.05
C LYS A 152 15.33 -14.93 6.78
N ILE A 153 15.18 -15.19 8.07
CA ILE A 153 14.52 -14.24 8.98
C ILE A 153 15.52 -13.14 9.32
N ARG A 154 15.09 -11.90 9.10
CA ARG A 154 15.81 -10.69 9.50
C ARG A 154 15.12 -10.03 10.67
N GLY A 155 15.87 -9.25 11.44
CA GLY A 155 15.37 -8.46 12.55
C GLY A 155 14.65 -7.19 12.08
N SER A 156 14.28 -6.37 13.05
CA SER A 156 13.64 -5.09 12.79
C SER A 156 14.53 -4.14 11.98
N ILE A 157 13.96 -3.51 10.95
CA ILE A 157 14.65 -2.47 10.18
C ILE A 157 15.04 -1.27 11.06
N LEU A 158 14.31 -1.00 12.14
CA LEU A 158 14.65 0.04 13.10
C LEU A 158 16.00 -0.27 13.81
N ALA A 159 16.17 -1.51 14.26
CA ALA A 159 17.41 -1.95 14.88
C ALA A 159 18.58 -2.02 13.87
N ASP A 160 18.31 -2.53 12.66
CA ASP A 160 19.30 -2.67 11.58
C ASP A 160 19.79 -1.31 11.07
N SER A 161 18.91 -0.31 10.96
CA SER A 161 19.24 1.04 10.48
C SER A 161 19.87 1.92 11.55
N LYS A 162 19.65 1.61 12.83
CA LYS A 162 20.00 2.48 13.97
C LYS A 162 19.31 3.85 13.91
N ALA A 163 18.16 3.94 13.25
CA ALA A 163 17.28 5.10 13.37
C ALA A 163 16.62 5.10 14.76
N GLU A 164 16.18 6.26 15.23
CA GLU A 164 15.59 6.39 16.57
C GLU A 164 14.11 6.00 16.58
N ILE A 165 13.36 6.38 15.54
CA ILE A 165 11.93 6.20 15.44
C ILE A 165 11.57 5.54 14.11
N LEU A 166 10.56 4.66 14.14
CA LEU A 166 9.89 4.17 12.96
C LEU A 166 8.42 4.57 13.03
N VAL A 167 7.93 5.33 12.05
CA VAL A 167 6.52 5.66 11.87
C VAL A 167 5.90 4.59 10.98
N PHE A 168 4.90 3.87 11.48
CA PHE A 168 4.22 2.81 10.71
C PHE A 168 2.77 3.18 10.38
N GLY A 169 2.29 2.63 9.27
CA GLY A 169 0.96 2.95 8.77
C GLY A 169 0.88 4.32 8.09
N MET A 170 -0.31 4.91 8.10
CA MET A 170 -0.52 6.27 7.58
C MET A 170 0.02 7.27 8.61
N GLY A 171 0.99 8.08 8.18
CA GLY A 171 1.91 8.77 9.08
C GLY A 171 1.51 10.20 9.45
N GLU A 172 0.38 10.74 9.01
CA GLU A 172 0.05 12.17 9.15
C GLU A 172 0.03 12.60 10.63
N ARG A 173 -0.80 11.93 11.44
CA ARG A 173 -0.91 12.26 12.88
C ARG A 173 0.40 12.03 13.62
N ALA A 174 1.05 10.88 13.38
CA ALA A 174 2.26 10.52 14.11
C ALA A 174 3.43 11.46 13.79
N ASN A 175 3.60 11.90 12.54
CA ASN A 175 4.64 12.86 12.19
C ASN A 175 4.34 14.26 12.72
N LEU A 176 3.09 14.70 12.72
CA LEU A 176 2.73 16.00 13.30
C LEU A 176 2.95 16.01 14.81
N GLU A 177 2.42 15.02 15.53
CA GLU A 177 2.58 14.87 16.97
C GLU A 177 4.08 14.77 17.37
N LEU A 178 4.88 14.03 16.57
CA LEU A 178 6.32 13.93 16.76
C LEU A 178 7.02 15.29 16.58
N ALA A 179 6.68 16.02 15.51
CA ALA A 179 7.27 17.33 15.24
C ALA A 179 6.94 18.36 16.33
N GLU A 180 5.68 18.41 16.78
CA GLU A 180 5.22 19.27 17.86
C GLU A 180 5.88 18.91 19.19
N THR A 181 5.94 17.61 19.52
CA THR A 181 6.55 17.12 20.75
C THR A 181 8.04 17.47 20.81
N LEU A 182 8.78 17.25 19.69
CA LEU A 182 10.21 17.60 19.63
C LEU A 182 10.44 19.11 19.71
N LYS A 183 9.61 19.92 19.04
CA LYS A 183 9.70 21.39 19.09
C LYS A 183 9.49 21.93 20.50
N ASN A 184 8.64 21.28 21.28
CA ASN A 184 8.30 21.69 22.65
C ASN A 184 9.13 20.97 23.73
N GLY A 185 10.11 20.11 23.36
CA GLY A 185 10.94 19.34 24.29
C GLY A 185 10.16 18.30 25.10
N GLY A 186 9.07 17.78 24.56
CA GLY A 186 8.20 16.81 25.22
C GLY A 186 8.69 15.35 25.10
N ASN A 187 7.91 14.42 25.68
CA ASN A 187 8.18 12.99 25.67
C ASN A 187 7.54 12.32 24.45
N ILE A 188 8.35 11.69 23.60
CA ILE A 188 7.91 10.99 22.38
C ILE A 188 7.47 9.55 22.61
N GLU A 189 7.69 9.00 23.82
CA GLU A 189 7.50 7.56 24.07
C GLU A 189 6.05 7.07 23.97
N GLU A 190 5.09 7.97 24.17
CA GLU A 190 3.65 7.66 24.16
C GLU A 190 2.97 7.93 22.82
N ILE A 191 3.67 8.53 21.85
CA ILE A 191 3.12 8.83 20.53
C ILE A 191 2.59 7.56 19.88
N ARG A 192 1.35 7.59 19.42
CA ARG A 192 0.74 6.46 18.71
C ARG A 192 1.27 6.36 17.26
N GLY A 193 1.32 5.13 16.71
CA GLY A 193 1.78 4.91 15.34
C GLY A 193 3.29 4.92 15.16
N ILE A 194 4.06 4.85 16.24
CA ILE A 194 5.53 4.75 16.18
C ILE A 194 6.06 3.43 16.76
N CYS A 195 7.27 3.06 16.31
CA CYS A 195 8.12 2.09 16.99
C CYS A 195 9.41 2.78 17.45
N ARG A 196 9.94 2.33 18.58
CA ARG A 196 11.20 2.80 19.16
C ARG A 196 12.00 1.67 19.80
N MET A 197 13.28 1.90 20.04
CA MET A 197 14.10 0.98 20.82
C MET A 197 13.98 1.27 22.33
N SER A 198 13.84 0.24 23.16
CA SER A 198 13.76 0.36 24.62
C SER A 198 14.64 -0.68 25.30
N LYS A 199 15.03 -0.42 26.55
CA LYS A 199 15.72 -1.42 27.40
C LYS A 199 14.74 -2.46 27.95
N THR A 200 13.49 -2.09 28.13
CA THR A 200 12.44 -2.93 28.71
C THR A 200 11.17 -2.90 27.83
N ALA A 201 10.40 -3.96 27.87
CA ALA A 201 9.06 -3.96 27.29
C ALA A 201 8.11 -3.16 28.22
N PRO A 202 7.29 -2.25 27.70
CA PRO A 202 6.30 -1.54 28.52
C PRO A 202 5.25 -2.52 29.09
N GLU A 203 4.73 -2.20 30.25
CA GLU A 203 3.66 -2.97 30.89
C GLU A 203 2.39 -3.01 30.01
N GLY A 204 1.73 -4.15 29.93
CA GLY A 204 0.50 -4.34 29.14
C GLY A 204 0.74 -4.53 27.63
N PHE A 205 1.98 -4.44 27.14
CA PHE A 205 2.28 -4.71 25.74
C PHE A 205 2.40 -6.22 25.48
N VAL A 206 1.96 -6.64 24.30
CA VAL A 206 2.08 -8.05 23.88
C VAL A 206 3.53 -8.33 23.53
N GLN A 207 4.17 -9.25 24.25
CA GLN A 207 5.52 -9.68 23.94
C GLN A 207 5.48 -10.81 22.89
N LEU A 208 6.18 -10.59 21.78
CA LEU A 208 6.41 -11.61 20.76
C LEU A 208 7.60 -12.48 21.15
N PRO A 209 7.69 -13.74 20.65
CA PRO A 209 8.93 -14.51 20.68
C PRO A 209 10.12 -13.67 20.24
N ASP A 210 11.26 -13.85 20.88
CA ASP A 210 12.49 -13.09 20.60
C ASP A 210 12.93 -13.30 19.14
N PHE A 211 13.61 -12.29 18.58
CA PHE A 211 14.10 -12.38 17.19
C PHE A 211 14.99 -13.61 16.98
N GLU A 212 15.88 -13.91 17.94
CA GLU A 212 16.83 -15.03 17.89
C GLU A 212 16.08 -16.38 17.85
N GLU A 213 14.98 -16.52 18.62
CA GLU A 213 14.13 -17.71 18.58
C GLU A 213 13.43 -17.84 17.22
N CYS A 214 12.91 -16.72 16.67
CA CYS A 214 12.25 -16.70 15.37
C CYS A 214 13.21 -17.04 14.23
N ALA A 215 14.46 -16.60 14.32
CA ALA A 215 15.49 -16.90 13.32
C ALA A 215 15.94 -18.37 13.36
N ALA A 216 15.93 -19.00 14.53
CA ALA A 216 16.35 -20.39 14.75
C ALA A 216 15.24 -21.42 14.47
N SER A 217 13.94 -21.03 14.56
CA SER A 217 12.83 -21.97 14.49
C SER A 217 11.64 -21.46 13.67
N LYS A 218 11.25 -22.23 12.64
CA LYS A 218 10.03 -21.98 11.85
C LYS A 218 8.77 -21.98 12.73
N ASP A 219 8.70 -22.79 13.77
CA ASP A 219 7.56 -22.85 14.68
C ASP A 219 7.48 -21.60 15.56
N LYS A 220 8.61 -21.11 16.05
CA LYS A 220 8.67 -19.84 16.78
C LYS A 220 8.31 -18.65 15.90
N PHE A 221 8.74 -18.64 14.65
CA PHE A 221 8.33 -17.62 13.69
C PHE A 221 6.82 -17.67 13.39
N LEU A 222 6.22 -18.86 13.28
CA LEU A 222 4.78 -19.03 13.12
C LEU A 222 4.01 -18.54 14.34
N GLU A 223 4.49 -18.86 15.56
CA GLU A 223 3.93 -18.38 16.84
C GLU A 223 3.97 -16.84 16.89
N MET A 224 5.14 -16.25 16.61
CA MET A 224 5.33 -14.81 16.52
C MET A 224 4.34 -14.18 15.53
N SER A 225 4.22 -14.74 14.32
CA SER A 225 3.33 -14.22 13.29
C SER A 225 1.86 -14.23 13.73
N LYS A 226 1.39 -15.33 14.40
CA LYS A 226 0.04 -15.40 14.95
C LYS A 226 -0.23 -14.31 15.99
N LEU A 227 0.70 -14.12 16.93
CA LEU A 227 0.59 -13.11 17.98
C LEU A 227 0.62 -11.70 17.36
N PHE A 228 1.50 -11.46 16.41
CA PHE A 228 1.63 -10.18 15.71
C PHE A 228 0.33 -9.80 15.00
N PHE A 229 -0.21 -10.66 14.12
CA PHE A 229 -1.45 -10.35 13.38
C PHE A 229 -2.65 -10.18 14.31
N LYS A 230 -2.77 -11.04 15.34
CA LYS A 230 -3.82 -10.89 16.37
C LYS A 230 -3.71 -9.55 17.09
N SER A 231 -2.51 -9.13 17.47
CA SER A 231 -2.27 -7.89 18.19
C SER A 231 -2.52 -6.66 17.33
N CYS A 232 -2.16 -6.71 16.03
CA CYS A 232 -2.49 -5.66 15.06
C CYS A 232 -4.01 -5.51 14.90
N LYS A 233 -4.76 -6.62 14.77
CA LYS A 233 -6.24 -6.60 14.69
C LYS A 233 -6.89 -6.01 15.96
N LEU A 234 -6.27 -6.23 17.12
CA LEU A 234 -6.72 -5.68 18.41
C LEU A 234 -6.16 -4.28 18.72
N LYS A 235 -5.41 -3.69 17.78
CA LYS A 235 -4.79 -2.35 17.93
C LYS A 235 -3.94 -2.19 19.20
N LYS A 236 -3.27 -3.27 19.65
CA LYS A 236 -2.46 -3.30 20.88
C LYS A 236 -1.03 -2.82 20.66
N GLY A 237 -0.38 -2.38 21.75
CA GLY A 237 1.06 -2.22 21.81
C GLY A 237 1.77 -3.59 21.76
N ILE A 238 2.92 -3.66 21.09
CA ILE A 238 3.67 -4.89 20.83
C ILE A 238 5.15 -4.65 21.14
N ALA A 239 5.82 -5.64 21.72
CA ALA A 239 7.26 -5.60 21.94
C ALA A 239 7.93 -6.91 21.47
N GLN A 240 9.11 -6.81 20.87
CA GLN A 240 9.94 -7.94 20.50
C GLN A 240 11.38 -7.70 20.92
N LYS A 241 11.99 -8.65 21.61
CA LYS A 241 13.38 -8.56 21.99
C LYS A 241 14.30 -8.91 20.81
N GLN A 242 15.37 -8.11 20.65
CA GLN A 242 16.39 -8.29 19.63
C GLN A 242 17.72 -7.72 20.16
N ALA A 243 18.79 -8.50 20.12
CA ALA A 243 20.12 -8.09 20.53
C ALA A 243 20.15 -7.40 21.92
N GLY A 244 19.44 -7.97 22.91
CA GLY A 244 19.40 -7.50 24.30
C GLY A 244 18.54 -6.25 24.56
N ARG A 245 17.87 -5.70 23.53
CA ARG A 245 16.93 -4.57 23.64
C ARG A 245 15.56 -4.96 23.06
N PHE A 246 14.56 -4.11 23.29
CA PHE A 246 13.22 -4.31 22.73
C PHE A 246 12.95 -3.32 21.60
N VAL A 247 12.43 -3.81 20.49
CA VAL A 247 11.66 -3.01 19.55
C VAL A 247 10.25 -2.92 20.13
N VAL A 248 9.80 -1.72 20.44
CA VAL A 248 8.49 -1.44 21.02
C VAL A 248 7.66 -0.71 20.00
N GLN A 249 6.53 -1.28 19.61
CA GLN A 249 5.50 -0.65 18.78
C GLN A 249 4.37 -0.15 19.68
N ASN A 250 4.14 1.15 19.69
CA ASN A 250 2.96 1.72 20.33
C ASN A 250 1.67 1.31 19.59
N PRO A 251 0.49 1.43 20.21
CA PRO A 251 -0.76 1.25 19.50
C PRO A 251 -0.79 2.08 18.19
N PRO A 252 -1.48 1.62 17.13
CA PRO A 252 -1.52 2.37 15.87
C PRO A 252 -2.15 3.76 16.07
N ALA A 253 -1.78 4.70 15.22
CA ALA A 253 -2.42 6.01 15.18
C ALA A 253 -3.93 5.85 15.01
N ILE A 254 -4.70 6.75 15.62
CA ILE A 254 -6.16 6.79 15.43
C ILE A 254 -6.43 7.15 13.96
N PRO A 255 -7.33 6.44 13.26
CA PRO A 255 -7.70 6.78 11.89
C PRO A 255 -8.15 8.24 11.79
N LEU A 256 -7.85 8.89 10.66
CA LEU A 256 -8.36 10.22 10.37
C LEU A 256 -9.90 10.17 10.28
N THR A 257 -10.54 11.24 10.68
CA THR A 257 -11.96 11.47 10.36
C THR A 257 -12.12 11.82 8.87
N SER A 258 -13.36 11.76 8.36
CA SER A 258 -13.67 12.21 6.99
C SER A 258 -13.24 13.67 6.76
N ALA A 259 -13.49 14.56 7.72
CA ALA A 259 -13.11 15.97 7.64
C ALA A 259 -11.58 16.17 7.56
N GLU A 260 -10.82 15.48 8.40
CA GLU A 260 -9.35 15.52 8.35
C GLU A 260 -8.80 14.92 7.05
N LEU A 261 -9.46 13.89 6.53
CA LEU A 261 -9.08 13.31 5.24
C LEU A 261 -9.36 14.29 4.09
N ASP A 262 -10.48 15.03 4.14
CA ASP A 262 -10.77 16.10 3.20
C ASP A 262 -9.71 17.20 3.26
N GLU A 263 -9.36 17.65 4.47
CA GLU A 263 -8.33 18.66 4.70
C GLU A 263 -6.98 18.31 4.06
N ILE A 264 -6.56 17.04 4.14
CA ILE A 264 -5.32 16.56 3.54
C ILE A 264 -5.40 16.60 2.00
N HIS A 265 -6.54 16.24 1.42
CA HIS A 265 -6.72 16.23 -0.04
C HIS A 265 -6.97 17.62 -0.63
N GLU A 266 -7.25 18.61 0.21
CA GLU A 266 -7.39 20.03 -0.16
C GLU A 266 -6.08 20.83 -0.05
N LEU A 267 -4.96 20.18 0.37
CA LEU A 267 -3.66 20.81 0.32
C LEU A 267 -3.26 21.16 -1.12
N ASP A 268 -2.55 22.27 -1.27
CA ASP A 268 -2.14 22.83 -2.57
C ASP A 268 -1.06 21.97 -3.24
N PHE A 269 -1.48 20.95 -4.01
CA PHE A 269 -0.59 20.11 -4.80
C PHE A 269 -0.48 20.60 -6.25
N GLU A 270 0.76 20.74 -6.74
CA GLU A 270 1.06 21.11 -8.13
C GLU A 270 0.65 20.03 -9.15
N ARG A 271 0.56 18.77 -8.73
CA ARG A 271 0.33 17.58 -9.59
C ARG A 271 1.32 17.52 -10.75
N LYS A 272 2.58 17.78 -10.42
CA LYS A 272 3.72 17.80 -11.35
C LYS A 272 4.95 17.21 -10.67
N VAL A 273 5.89 16.77 -11.49
CA VAL A 273 7.24 16.47 -11.01
C VAL A 273 7.93 17.78 -10.65
N HIS A 274 8.64 17.80 -9.52
CA HIS A 274 9.43 18.97 -9.14
C HIS A 274 10.47 19.32 -10.23
N PRO A 275 10.64 20.62 -10.61
CA PRO A 275 11.50 21.02 -11.72
C PRO A 275 12.93 20.48 -11.65
N TYR A 276 13.51 20.38 -10.47
CA TYR A 276 14.84 19.80 -10.26
C TYR A 276 14.95 18.36 -10.79
N TYR A 277 13.94 17.52 -10.55
CA TYR A 277 13.92 16.11 -11.01
C TYR A 277 13.41 16.00 -12.45
N ALA A 278 12.49 16.86 -12.87
CA ALA A 278 12.02 16.90 -14.26
C ALA A 278 13.14 17.21 -15.26
N ALA A 279 14.14 18.00 -14.86
CA ALA A 279 15.33 18.27 -15.67
C ALA A 279 16.22 17.03 -15.90
N MET A 280 16.08 15.98 -15.08
CA MET A 280 16.83 14.72 -15.22
C MET A 280 16.13 13.71 -16.13
N GLY A 281 14.89 13.97 -16.56
CA GLY A 281 14.10 13.11 -17.44
C GLY A 281 12.66 12.97 -17.00
N GLU A 282 11.85 12.36 -17.85
CA GLU A 282 10.44 12.10 -17.61
C GLU A 282 10.23 11.10 -16.46
N VAL A 283 9.23 11.36 -15.62
CA VAL A 283 8.75 10.44 -14.56
C VAL A 283 7.40 9.89 -14.98
N ARG A 284 7.38 8.70 -15.57
CA ARG A 284 6.21 8.09 -16.23
C ARG A 284 5.00 7.89 -15.30
N ALA A 285 5.24 7.66 -14.01
CA ALA A 285 4.18 7.51 -13.02
C ALA A 285 3.24 8.72 -12.96
N LEU A 286 3.73 9.94 -13.29
CA LEU A 286 2.92 11.14 -13.31
C LEU A 286 1.70 11.01 -14.24
N ASP A 287 1.83 10.37 -15.39
CA ASP A 287 0.73 10.22 -16.35
C ASP A 287 -0.46 9.45 -15.80
N THR A 288 -0.21 8.52 -14.89
CA THR A 288 -1.27 7.77 -14.22
C THR A 288 -1.90 8.57 -13.08
N ILE A 289 -1.07 9.26 -12.26
CA ILE A 289 -1.51 9.82 -10.99
C ILE A 289 -1.97 11.28 -11.08
N LYS A 290 -1.55 12.04 -12.09
CA LYS A 290 -1.86 13.50 -12.19
C LYS A 290 -3.35 13.82 -12.20
N THR A 291 -4.18 12.94 -12.77
CA THR A 291 -5.64 13.08 -12.81
C THR A 291 -6.38 11.96 -12.08
N SER A 292 -5.68 11.18 -11.26
CA SER A 292 -6.32 10.22 -10.36
C SER A 292 -6.79 10.90 -9.09
N VAL A 293 -7.95 10.47 -8.58
CA VAL A 293 -8.60 11.02 -7.39
C VAL A 293 -8.94 9.89 -6.41
N LEU A 294 -8.42 10.02 -5.18
CA LEU A 294 -8.66 9.07 -4.11
C LEU A 294 -9.99 9.39 -3.41
N THR A 295 -10.86 8.40 -3.27
CA THR A 295 -12.17 8.58 -2.63
C THR A 295 -12.18 8.19 -1.15
N HIS A 296 -11.35 7.26 -0.75
CA HIS A 296 -11.29 6.74 0.62
C HIS A 296 -9.93 6.09 0.90
N ARG A 297 -9.66 5.79 2.16
CA ARG A 297 -8.51 5.03 2.65
C ARG A 297 -8.95 3.76 3.37
N GLY A 298 -8.01 2.81 3.48
CA GLY A 298 -8.23 1.52 4.12
C GLY A 298 -8.86 0.47 3.20
N CYS A 299 -8.82 -0.79 3.65
CA CYS A 299 -9.43 -1.91 2.94
C CYS A 299 -9.71 -3.05 3.92
N PHE A 300 -10.99 -3.37 4.15
CA PHE A 300 -11.37 -4.50 4.99
C PHE A 300 -11.30 -5.86 4.27
N GLY A 301 -10.70 -5.90 3.08
CA GLY A 301 -10.56 -7.14 2.28
C GLY A 301 -9.70 -8.23 2.92
N ALA A 302 -8.75 -7.84 3.77
CA ALA A 302 -7.89 -8.73 4.56
C ALA A 302 -7.24 -9.89 3.76
N CYS A 303 -6.94 -9.66 2.46
CA CYS A 303 -6.24 -10.66 1.66
C CYS A 303 -4.88 -10.97 2.28
N SER A 304 -4.58 -12.24 2.51
CA SER A 304 -3.42 -12.69 3.31
C SER A 304 -2.06 -12.28 2.73
N PHE A 305 -2.01 -11.94 1.45
CA PHE A 305 -0.79 -11.51 0.71
C PHE A 305 -0.65 -10.00 0.57
N CYS A 306 -1.68 -9.21 0.97
CA CYS A 306 -1.76 -7.81 0.60
C CYS A 306 -1.06 -6.91 1.62
N SER A 307 -0.06 -6.16 1.18
CA SER A 307 0.63 -5.17 2.00
C SER A 307 -0.17 -3.88 2.22
N ILE A 308 -1.20 -3.62 1.42
CA ILE A 308 -2.04 -2.42 1.56
C ILE A 308 -2.74 -2.42 2.92
N THR A 309 -3.42 -3.52 3.27
CA THR A 309 -4.08 -3.63 4.58
C THR A 309 -3.08 -3.58 5.73
N ALA A 310 -1.87 -4.17 5.55
CA ALA A 310 -0.82 -4.13 6.57
C ALA A 310 -0.25 -2.71 6.80
N HIS A 311 -0.35 -1.82 5.81
CA HIS A 311 0.13 -0.44 5.87
C HIS A 311 -1.01 0.56 6.15
N GLN A 312 -2.08 0.56 5.35
CA GLN A 312 -3.19 1.51 5.49
C GLN A 312 -4.21 1.13 6.57
N GLY A 313 -4.24 -0.15 6.97
CA GLY A 313 -5.24 -0.66 7.92
C GLY A 313 -6.50 -1.19 7.23
N ALA A 314 -7.39 -1.75 8.08
CA ALA A 314 -8.66 -2.33 7.66
C ALA A 314 -9.86 -1.38 7.84
N ASP A 315 -9.66 -0.24 8.49
CA ASP A 315 -10.70 0.75 8.73
C ASP A 315 -10.93 1.56 7.45
N ILE A 316 -12.19 1.74 7.05
CA ILE A 316 -12.55 2.56 5.90
C ILE A 316 -12.92 3.96 6.38
N VAL A 317 -12.27 4.94 5.79
CA VAL A 317 -12.59 6.35 5.96
C VAL A 317 -12.76 6.98 4.58
N SER A 318 -13.98 7.40 4.28
CA SER A 318 -14.34 8.05 3.02
C SER A 318 -14.20 9.56 3.11
N ARG A 319 -13.77 10.16 2.02
CA ARG A 319 -13.88 11.61 1.82
C ARG A 319 -15.34 12.02 1.64
N SER A 320 -15.64 13.28 1.91
CA SER A 320 -16.94 13.85 1.55
C SER A 320 -17.08 13.95 0.04
N GLU A 321 -18.32 13.91 -0.45
CA GLU A 321 -18.60 14.10 -1.87
C GLU A 321 -18.14 15.48 -2.34
N GLU A 322 -18.34 16.50 -1.50
CA GLU A 322 -17.98 17.88 -1.76
C GLU A 322 -16.47 18.05 -1.95
N SER A 323 -15.64 17.42 -1.13
CA SER A 323 -14.19 17.42 -1.27
C SER A 323 -13.75 16.79 -2.60
N ILE A 324 -14.32 15.64 -2.96
CA ILE A 324 -14.03 14.95 -4.22
C ILE A 324 -14.44 15.81 -5.43
N ILE A 325 -15.64 16.41 -5.38
CA ILE A 325 -16.16 17.25 -6.46
C ILE A 325 -15.31 18.52 -6.62
N ARG A 326 -14.90 19.17 -5.52
CA ARG A 326 -13.99 20.31 -5.57
C ARG A 326 -12.69 19.95 -6.27
N GLU A 327 -12.05 18.86 -5.85
CA GLU A 327 -10.79 18.40 -6.45
C GLU A 327 -10.91 18.12 -7.95
N ILE A 328 -11.95 17.38 -8.37
CA ILE A 328 -12.19 17.10 -9.79
C ILE A 328 -12.45 18.40 -10.56
N THR A 329 -13.17 19.34 -9.96
CA THR A 329 -13.45 20.66 -10.57
C THR A 329 -12.16 21.46 -10.76
N GLU A 330 -11.25 21.47 -9.79
CA GLU A 330 -9.95 22.13 -9.91
C GLU A 330 -9.05 21.45 -10.96
N ILE A 331 -9.04 20.12 -11.01
CA ILE A 331 -8.34 19.37 -12.06
C ILE A 331 -8.89 19.76 -13.44
N ALA A 332 -10.23 19.89 -13.59
CA ALA A 332 -10.90 20.21 -14.85
C ALA A 332 -10.66 21.65 -15.34
N LYS A 333 -10.15 22.55 -14.48
CA LYS A 333 -9.75 23.93 -14.85
C LYS A 333 -8.30 24.01 -15.35
N ARG A 334 -7.49 22.99 -15.16
CA ARG A 334 -6.06 23.03 -15.52
C ARG A 334 -5.89 23.13 -17.04
N PRO A 335 -4.95 23.94 -17.52
CA PRO A 335 -4.71 24.12 -18.97
C PRO A 335 -4.28 22.81 -19.68
N ASP A 336 -3.61 21.92 -18.95
CA ASP A 336 -3.10 20.63 -19.44
C ASP A 336 -4.11 19.47 -19.31
N PHE A 337 -5.34 19.75 -18.85
CA PHE A 337 -6.36 18.73 -18.67
C PHE A 337 -7.05 18.35 -19.99
N ASN A 338 -7.03 17.07 -20.32
CA ASN A 338 -7.60 16.54 -21.58
C ASN A 338 -9.06 16.07 -21.48
N GLY A 339 -9.70 16.26 -20.33
CA GLY A 339 -11.08 15.83 -20.07
C GLY A 339 -11.21 14.45 -19.41
N VAL A 340 -10.10 13.82 -19.01
CA VAL A 340 -10.09 12.45 -18.48
C VAL A 340 -9.60 12.41 -17.05
N ILE A 341 -10.42 11.87 -16.15
CA ILE A 341 -10.01 11.41 -14.83
C ILE A 341 -9.59 9.94 -14.97
N ASN A 342 -8.31 9.66 -14.74
CA ASN A 342 -7.71 8.33 -14.97
C ASN A 342 -8.20 7.28 -13.98
N ASP A 343 -8.45 7.67 -12.75
CA ASP A 343 -9.03 6.81 -11.72
C ASP A 343 -9.82 7.63 -10.69
N LEU A 344 -11.03 7.22 -10.41
CA LEU A 344 -11.80 7.68 -9.25
C LEU A 344 -12.01 6.47 -8.35
N GLY A 345 -11.09 6.28 -7.40
CA GLY A 345 -11.05 5.02 -6.66
C GLY A 345 -10.32 5.09 -5.32
N GLY A 346 -9.80 3.96 -4.91
CA GLY A 346 -9.11 3.77 -3.64
C GLY A 346 -8.38 2.43 -3.59
N PRO A 347 -7.95 1.97 -2.41
CA PRO A 347 -7.29 0.67 -2.26
C PRO A 347 -8.13 -0.51 -2.81
N THR A 348 -9.44 -0.36 -2.75
CA THR A 348 -10.45 -1.20 -3.43
C THR A 348 -11.57 -0.28 -3.88
N ALA A 349 -11.76 -0.11 -5.19
CA ALA A 349 -12.59 0.94 -5.77
C ALA A 349 -14.00 1.03 -5.19
N ASN A 350 -14.64 -0.10 -4.91
CA ASN A 350 -16.02 -0.18 -4.44
C ASN A 350 -16.16 -0.36 -2.91
N MET A 351 -15.34 0.35 -2.14
CA MET A 351 -15.49 0.48 -0.69
C MET A 351 -15.80 1.93 -0.25
N TYR A 352 -15.93 2.85 -1.20
CA TYR A 352 -16.35 4.23 -0.90
C TYR A 352 -17.77 4.28 -0.32
N GLY A 353 -17.92 5.02 0.76
CA GLY A 353 -19.20 5.14 1.45
C GLY A 353 -19.53 4.00 2.40
N MET A 354 -18.69 2.98 2.46
CA MET A 354 -18.80 1.88 3.41
C MET A 354 -17.94 2.15 4.65
N ASP A 355 -18.09 3.34 5.24
CA ASP A 355 -17.28 3.78 6.39
C ASP A 355 -17.45 2.80 7.56
N PHE A 356 -16.30 2.32 8.06
CA PHE A 356 -16.28 1.23 9.01
C PHE A 356 -14.98 1.23 9.82
N VAL A 357 -15.11 1.20 11.14
CA VAL A 357 -13.98 1.04 12.06
C VAL A 357 -14.06 -0.34 12.72
N LYS A 358 -13.10 -1.19 12.41
CA LYS A 358 -13.07 -2.57 12.90
C LYS A 358 -12.87 -2.60 14.43
N GLY A 359 -13.74 -3.33 15.12
CA GLY A 359 -13.74 -3.43 16.59
C GLY A 359 -14.60 -2.41 17.31
N GLU A 360 -15.23 -1.45 16.63
CA GLU A 360 -16.17 -0.49 17.21
C GLU A 360 -17.63 -0.85 16.90
N ASN A 361 -18.56 -0.26 17.62
CA ASN A 361 -20.01 -0.41 17.42
C ASN A 361 -20.49 -1.87 17.28
N GLY A 362 -19.89 -2.79 18.06
CA GLY A 362 -20.22 -4.22 18.05
C GLY A 362 -19.63 -5.02 16.90
N HIS A 363 -18.76 -4.42 16.08
CA HIS A 363 -18.01 -5.13 15.05
C HIS A 363 -16.87 -5.97 15.67
N CYS A 364 -16.66 -7.18 15.13
CA CYS A 364 -15.65 -8.09 15.63
C CYS A 364 -14.24 -7.72 15.16
N ALA A 365 -13.32 -7.46 16.09
CA ALA A 365 -11.93 -7.14 15.76
C ALA A 365 -11.14 -8.32 15.14
N LEU A 366 -11.49 -9.56 15.45
CA LEU A 366 -10.70 -10.74 15.12
C LEU A 366 -11.14 -11.49 13.85
N LYS A 367 -12.43 -11.43 13.49
CA LYS A 367 -12.94 -12.10 12.28
C LYS A 367 -12.65 -11.28 11.03
N GLU A 368 -12.46 -11.94 9.90
CA GLU A 368 -12.37 -11.25 8.63
C GLU A 368 -13.75 -10.82 8.15
N CYS A 369 -13.83 -9.63 7.52
CA CYS A 369 -15.12 -9.06 7.12
C CYS A 369 -15.67 -9.67 5.83
N LEU A 370 -14.79 -10.18 4.97
CA LEU A 370 -15.15 -10.74 3.65
C LEU A 370 -14.82 -12.22 3.50
N PHE A 371 -14.33 -12.87 4.57
CA PHE A 371 -13.95 -14.28 4.51
C PHE A 371 -14.36 -15.02 5.80
N PRO A 372 -14.85 -16.29 5.72
CA PRO A 372 -15.12 -17.07 4.50
C PRO A 372 -16.31 -16.55 3.68
N GLU A 373 -17.14 -15.73 4.26
CA GLU A 373 -18.32 -15.09 3.65
C GLU A 373 -18.39 -13.62 4.07
N VAL A 374 -19.07 -12.79 3.27
CA VAL A 374 -19.27 -11.38 3.60
C VAL A 374 -20.08 -11.28 4.90
N CYS A 375 -19.52 -10.60 5.89
CA CYS A 375 -20.15 -10.42 7.21
C CYS A 375 -21.47 -9.68 7.08
N ASN A 376 -22.53 -10.20 7.67
CA ASN A 376 -23.87 -9.58 7.64
C ASN A 376 -23.97 -8.27 8.43
N LYS A 377 -22.97 -7.94 9.26
CA LYS A 377 -22.85 -6.65 9.97
C LYS A 377 -22.09 -5.59 9.18
N LEU A 378 -21.51 -5.97 8.03
CA LEU A 378 -20.77 -5.03 7.20
C LEU A 378 -21.78 -4.16 6.44
N PRO A 379 -21.64 -2.81 6.43
CA PRO A 379 -22.55 -1.91 5.72
C PRO A 379 -22.25 -1.92 4.21
N VAL A 380 -22.56 -3.04 3.54
CA VAL A 380 -22.35 -3.16 2.09
C VAL A 380 -23.48 -2.45 1.37
N ASP A 381 -23.19 -1.24 0.89
CA ASP A 381 -24.13 -0.39 0.16
C ASP A 381 -23.38 0.49 -0.84
N HIS A 382 -23.69 0.35 -2.12
CA HIS A 382 -23.10 1.14 -3.20
C HIS A 382 -23.87 2.42 -3.53
N SER A 383 -24.97 2.75 -2.83
CA SER A 383 -25.82 3.91 -3.15
C SER A 383 -25.06 5.24 -3.14
N ARG A 384 -24.21 5.48 -2.13
CA ARG A 384 -23.36 6.69 -2.05
C ARG A 384 -22.38 6.78 -3.22
N GLN A 385 -21.76 5.66 -3.60
CA GLN A 385 -20.83 5.66 -4.72
C GLN A 385 -21.55 5.90 -6.05
N ILE A 386 -22.73 5.31 -6.26
CA ILE A 386 -23.56 5.58 -7.43
C ILE A 386 -23.94 7.06 -7.52
N ALA A 387 -24.35 7.66 -6.39
CA ALA A 387 -24.69 9.08 -6.33
C ALA A 387 -23.48 9.96 -6.70
N LEU A 388 -22.31 9.71 -6.11
CA LEU A 388 -21.06 10.38 -6.43
C LEU A 388 -20.73 10.27 -7.94
N LEU A 389 -20.76 9.05 -8.49
CA LEU A 389 -20.44 8.80 -9.89
C LEU A 389 -21.36 9.58 -10.84
N LYS A 390 -22.66 9.63 -10.53
CA LYS A 390 -23.64 10.43 -11.30
C LYS A 390 -23.37 11.94 -11.22
N ARG A 391 -22.96 12.45 -10.05
CA ARG A 391 -22.64 13.89 -9.86
C ARG A 391 -21.38 14.29 -10.61
N VAL A 392 -20.29 13.53 -10.48
CA VAL A 392 -18.99 13.89 -11.07
C VAL A 392 -19.01 13.88 -12.61
N ARG A 393 -19.85 13.05 -13.23
CA ARG A 393 -20.01 13.03 -14.70
C ARG A 393 -20.56 14.37 -15.26
N ASN A 394 -21.27 15.13 -14.45
CA ASN A 394 -21.89 16.39 -14.85
C ASN A 394 -20.98 17.62 -14.64
N ILE A 395 -19.75 17.41 -14.16
CA ILE A 395 -18.78 18.51 -14.00
C ILE A 395 -18.31 19.00 -15.37
N LYS A 396 -18.30 20.32 -15.56
CA LYS A 396 -17.87 20.95 -16.80
C LYS A 396 -16.45 20.53 -17.19
N ASN A 397 -16.20 20.33 -18.47
CA ASN A 397 -14.94 19.86 -19.08
C ASN A 397 -14.59 18.39 -18.82
N ILE A 398 -15.39 17.64 -18.09
CA ILE A 398 -15.20 16.19 -17.94
C ILE A 398 -15.80 15.48 -19.17
N LYS A 399 -14.98 14.63 -19.81
CA LYS A 399 -15.40 13.73 -20.89
C LYS A 399 -15.55 12.29 -20.37
N HIS A 400 -14.58 11.85 -19.59
CA HIS A 400 -14.56 10.49 -19.04
C HIS A 400 -14.01 10.49 -17.61
N ILE A 401 -14.61 9.64 -16.78
CA ILE A 401 -14.10 9.31 -15.43
C ILE A 401 -14.00 7.80 -15.38
N PHE A 402 -12.77 7.28 -15.28
CA PHE A 402 -12.53 5.86 -15.21
C PHE A 402 -12.42 5.38 -13.76
N ILE A 403 -12.81 4.13 -13.54
CA ILE A 403 -12.50 3.34 -12.35
C ILE A 403 -11.45 2.31 -12.78
N SER A 404 -10.20 2.62 -12.50
CA SER A 404 -9.03 1.78 -12.85
C SER A 404 -8.55 0.93 -11.68
N SER A 405 -8.86 1.33 -10.46
CA SER A 405 -8.61 0.58 -9.24
C SER A 405 -9.41 -0.72 -9.20
N GLY A 406 -8.90 -1.71 -8.46
CA GLY A 406 -9.49 -3.05 -8.39
C GLY A 406 -10.88 -3.04 -7.75
N ILE A 407 -11.82 -3.75 -8.35
CA ILE A 407 -13.20 -3.90 -7.88
C ILE A 407 -13.36 -5.28 -7.22
N ARG A 408 -13.95 -5.29 -6.02
CA ARG A 408 -14.36 -6.50 -5.30
C ARG A 408 -15.74 -6.94 -5.80
N TYR A 409 -15.77 -7.97 -6.62
CA TYR A 409 -17.01 -8.52 -7.21
C TYR A 409 -17.92 -9.20 -6.17
N ASP A 410 -17.34 -9.72 -5.10
CA ASP A 410 -18.07 -10.29 -3.96
C ASP A 410 -18.91 -9.24 -3.20
N LEU A 411 -18.45 -7.99 -3.11
CA LEU A 411 -19.24 -6.88 -2.56
C LEU A 411 -20.43 -6.53 -3.47
N ILE A 412 -20.25 -6.57 -4.80
CA ILE A 412 -21.36 -6.36 -5.75
C ILE A 412 -22.42 -7.44 -5.56
N LEU A 413 -22.01 -8.70 -5.40
CA LEU A 413 -22.93 -9.80 -5.15
C LEU A 413 -23.62 -9.74 -3.79
N ALA A 414 -22.92 -9.19 -2.78
CA ALA A 414 -23.45 -9.06 -1.42
C ALA A 414 -24.49 -7.93 -1.29
N ASP A 415 -24.34 -6.86 -2.06
CA ASP A 415 -25.31 -5.75 -2.10
C ASP A 415 -26.54 -6.14 -2.93
N LYS A 416 -27.54 -6.67 -2.26
CA LYS A 416 -28.78 -7.15 -2.91
C LYS A 416 -29.68 -6.04 -3.43
N ILE A 417 -29.47 -4.78 -3.01
CA ILE A 417 -30.31 -3.63 -3.38
C ILE A 417 -29.68 -2.86 -4.54
N HIS A 418 -28.41 -2.44 -4.38
CA HIS A 418 -27.75 -1.53 -5.31
C HIS A 418 -26.62 -2.19 -6.14
N GLY A 419 -26.25 -3.45 -5.87
CA GLY A 419 -25.09 -4.08 -6.53
C GLY A 419 -25.25 -4.20 -8.05
N GLU A 420 -26.43 -4.57 -8.57
CA GLU A 420 -26.69 -4.63 -10.02
C GLU A 420 -26.75 -3.22 -10.64
N GLU A 421 -27.31 -2.23 -9.94
CA GLU A 421 -27.30 -0.83 -10.40
C GLU A 421 -25.87 -0.30 -10.47
N TYR A 422 -25.05 -0.54 -9.44
CA TYR A 422 -23.66 -0.16 -9.42
C TYR A 422 -22.87 -0.77 -10.58
N LEU A 423 -23.03 -2.08 -10.83
CA LEU A 423 -22.39 -2.73 -11.96
C LEU A 423 -22.80 -2.09 -13.29
N ARG A 424 -24.09 -1.80 -13.47
CA ARG A 424 -24.60 -1.15 -14.68
C ARG A 424 -24.01 0.26 -14.85
N GLU A 425 -23.95 1.06 -13.79
CA GLU A 425 -23.36 2.41 -13.81
C GLU A 425 -21.90 2.36 -14.27
N ILE A 426 -21.11 1.46 -13.67
CA ILE A 426 -19.70 1.29 -14.04
C ILE A 426 -19.55 0.88 -15.51
N LEU A 427 -20.28 -0.14 -15.93
CA LEU A 427 -20.17 -0.68 -17.27
C LEU A 427 -20.59 0.32 -18.34
N THR A 428 -21.53 1.20 -18.03
CA THR A 428 -22.03 2.20 -18.97
C THR A 428 -21.11 3.40 -19.10
N HIS A 429 -20.46 3.84 -18.00
CA HIS A 429 -19.88 5.18 -17.96
C HIS A 429 -18.41 5.22 -17.50
N HIS A 430 -17.89 4.18 -16.82
CA HIS A 430 -16.65 4.30 -16.06
C HIS A 430 -15.56 3.29 -16.45
N ILE A 431 -15.73 2.56 -17.54
CA ILE A 431 -14.71 1.67 -18.10
C ILE A 431 -14.53 1.90 -19.60
N SER A 432 -13.32 1.66 -20.10
CA SER A 432 -12.94 1.88 -21.50
C SER A 432 -12.99 0.61 -22.36
N GLY A 433 -13.97 -0.29 -22.12
CA GLY A 433 -14.12 -1.57 -22.85
C GLY A 433 -13.80 -2.80 -22.02
N GLN A 434 -12.96 -2.71 -20.99
CA GLN A 434 -12.61 -3.83 -20.11
C GLN A 434 -12.78 -3.49 -18.63
N MET A 435 -13.42 -4.38 -17.89
CA MET A 435 -13.48 -4.33 -16.43
C MET A 435 -12.45 -5.31 -15.84
N LYS A 436 -11.60 -4.82 -14.93
CA LYS A 436 -10.58 -5.64 -14.28
C LYS A 436 -11.06 -6.10 -12.91
N ILE A 437 -10.98 -7.41 -12.68
CA ILE A 437 -11.21 -8.00 -11.36
C ILE A 437 -10.03 -8.92 -10.98
N ALA A 438 -9.84 -9.10 -9.68
CA ALA A 438 -8.74 -9.87 -9.13
C ALA A 438 -9.23 -11.06 -8.29
N PRO A 439 -9.66 -12.17 -8.91
CA PRO A 439 -9.96 -13.39 -8.18
C PRO A 439 -8.73 -14.00 -7.50
N GLU A 440 -7.54 -13.76 -8.02
CA GLU A 440 -6.22 -14.25 -7.61
C GLU A 440 -6.05 -15.76 -7.79
N HIS A 441 -7.00 -16.56 -7.37
CA HIS A 441 -7.13 -18.00 -7.61
C HIS A 441 -8.61 -18.41 -7.58
N ILE A 442 -8.92 -19.69 -7.82
CA ILE A 442 -10.31 -20.18 -7.84
C ILE A 442 -10.49 -21.51 -7.11
N ILE A 443 -9.40 -22.21 -6.84
CA ILE A 443 -9.43 -23.49 -6.12
C ILE A 443 -9.55 -23.22 -4.63
N LYS A 444 -10.58 -23.79 -4.00
CA LYS A 444 -11.00 -23.45 -2.64
C LYS A 444 -9.87 -23.55 -1.60
N ASN A 445 -9.09 -24.64 -1.61
CA ASN A 445 -7.98 -24.81 -0.65
C ASN A 445 -6.90 -23.72 -0.79
N VAL A 446 -6.74 -23.11 -1.97
CA VAL A 446 -5.80 -22.00 -2.20
C VAL A 446 -6.45 -20.67 -1.83
N THR A 447 -7.71 -20.44 -2.25
CA THR A 447 -8.42 -19.20 -1.93
C THR A 447 -8.71 -19.05 -0.43
N ASP A 448 -8.90 -20.16 0.30
CA ASP A 448 -9.02 -20.15 1.76
C ASP A 448 -7.73 -19.61 2.42
N LEU A 449 -6.55 -19.99 1.93
CA LEU A 449 -5.27 -19.44 2.41
C LEU A 449 -5.02 -17.99 1.95
N MET A 450 -5.72 -17.53 0.92
CA MET A 450 -5.67 -16.15 0.43
C MET A 450 -6.65 -15.21 1.15
N ASN A 451 -7.58 -15.71 1.95
CA ASN A 451 -8.75 -14.98 2.46
C ASN A 451 -9.56 -14.36 1.30
N LYS A 452 -9.84 -15.17 0.25
CA LYS A 452 -10.56 -14.75 -0.97
C LYS A 452 -11.73 -15.67 -1.26
N PRO A 453 -12.78 -15.18 -1.93
CA PRO A 453 -13.87 -16.02 -2.41
C PRO A 453 -13.38 -17.03 -3.45
N ASP A 454 -14.00 -18.19 -3.51
CA ASP A 454 -13.67 -19.26 -4.45
C ASP A 454 -14.30 -19.08 -5.85
N GLY A 455 -14.10 -20.08 -6.71
CA GLY A 455 -14.60 -20.04 -8.09
C GLY A 455 -16.12 -19.98 -8.22
N ARG A 456 -16.92 -20.36 -7.19
CA ARG A 456 -18.39 -20.28 -7.23
C ARG A 456 -18.86 -18.85 -7.28
N ASN A 457 -18.32 -17.99 -6.38
CA ASN A 457 -18.63 -16.55 -6.39
C ASN A 457 -18.19 -15.90 -7.71
N LEU A 458 -17.04 -16.31 -8.26
CA LEU A 458 -16.55 -15.79 -9.53
C LEU A 458 -17.49 -16.17 -10.68
N LYS A 459 -18.01 -17.40 -10.69
CA LYS A 459 -18.99 -17.87 -11.70
C LYS A 459 -20.29 -17.07 -11.60
N GLU A 460 -20.85 -16.91 -10.40
CA GLU A 460 -22.06 -16.12 -10.15
C GLU A 460 -21.89 -14.67 -10.67
N PHE A 461 -20.77 -14.04 -10.32
CA PHE A 461 -20.47 -12.70 -10.81
C PHE A 461 -20.34 -12.64 -12.34
N LYS A 462 -19.68 -13.63 -12.96
CA LYS A 462 -19.54 -13.71 -14.42
C LYS A 462 -20.91 -13.80 -15.10
N GLU A 463 -21.83 -14.57 -14.56
CA GLU A 463 -23.20 -14.69 -15.07
C GLU A 463 -23.96 -13.35 -14.94
N LEU A 464 -23.81 -12.65 -13.81
CA LEU A 464 -24.38 -11.32 -13.62
C LEU A 464 -23.79 -10.31 -14.64
N PHE A 465 -22.48 -10.30 -14.78
CA PHE A 465 -21.77 -9.44 -15.74
C PHE A 465 -22.27 -9.68 -17.17
N ASP A 466 -22.33 -10.94 -17.64
CA ASP A 466 -22.74 -11.28 -18.99
C ASP A 466 -24.20 -10.87 -19.27
N ARG A 467 -25.10 -11.08 -18.31
CA ARG A 467 -26.50 -10.62 -18.42
C ARG A 467 -26.58 -9.10 -18.55
N THR A 468 -25.77 -8.37 -17.77
CA THR A 468 -25.75 -6.90 -17.77
C THR A 468 -25.19 -6.38 -19.09
N VAL A 469 -24.05 -6.90 -19.56
CA VAL A 469 -23.45 -6.54 -20.86
C VAL A 469 -24.40 -6.81 -22.03
N LYS A 470 -25.10 -7.95 -22.00
CA LYS A 470 -26.11 -8.28 -23.02
C LYS A 470 -27.25 -7.27 -23.05
N LYS A 471 -27.75 -6.85 -21.87
CA LYS A 471 -28.78 -5.79 -21.76
C LYS A 471 -28.27 -4.45 -22.32
N LEU A 472 -27.00 -4.11 -22.07
CA LEU A 472 -26.36 -2.87 -22.55
C LEU A 472 -26.02 -2.88 -24.05
N LYS A 473 -26.05 -4.04 -24.70
CA LYS A 473 -25.62 -4.22 -26.10
C LYS A 473 -24.22 -3.66 -26.38
N SER A 474 -23.31 -3.79 -25.44
CA SER A 474 -21.96 -3.22 -25.48
C SER A 474 -20.90 -4.32 -25.58
N PRO A 475 -19.77 -4.12 -26.30
CA PRO A 475 -18.70 -5.11 -26.45
C PRO A 475 -17.75 -5.17 -25.24
N LEU A 476 -18.26 -5.03 -24.02
CA LEU A 476 -17.49 -5.02 -22.79
C LEU A 476 -17.08 -6.43 -22.36
N PHE A 477 -15.90 -6.57 -21.78
CA PHE A 477 -15.39 -7.84 -21.29
C PHE A 477 -14.65 -7.74 -19.97
N LEU A 478 -14.57 -8.87 -19.24
CA LEU A 478 -13.80 -9.00 -18.01
C LEU A 478 -12.34 -9.35 -18.31
N THR A 479 -11.45 -8.72 -17.58
CA THR A 479 -10.06 -9.15 -17.46
C THR A 479 -9.76 -9.58 -16.02
N TYR A 480 -8.89 -10.58 -15.88
CA TYR A 480 -8.68 -11.26 -14.61
C TYR A 480 -7.22 -11.22 -14.22
N TYR A 481 -6.99 -10.94 -12.93
CA TYR A 481 -5.68 -11.00 -12.31
C TYR A 481 -5.57 -12.28 -11.49
N PHE A 482 -4.50 -13.06 -11.72
CA PHE A 482 -4.24 -14.31 -11.01
C PHE A 482 -2.84 -14.32 -10.39
N ILE A 483 -2.71 -15.08 -9.29
CA ILE A 483 -1.44 -15.36 -8.63
C ILE A 483 -1.12 -16.85 -8.81
N ALA A 484 0.06 -17.13 -9.39
CA ALA A 484 0.60 -18.49 -9.50
C ALA A 484 1.58 -18.78 -8.37
N ALA A 485 1.76 -20.05 -8.03
CA ALA A 485 2.69 -20.53 -7.01
C ALA A 485 2.47 -19.90 -5.61
N PHE A 486 1.23 -19.64 -5.26
CA PHE A 486 0.85 -19.22 -3.92
C PHE A 486 1.05 -20.36 -2.91
N PRO A 487 1.38 -20.10 -1.63
CA PRO A 487 1.41 -21.13 -0.61
C PRO A 487 0.13 -21.98 -0.61
N GLY A 488 0.27 -23.31 -0.63
CA GLY A 488 -0.83 -24.25 -0.75
C GLY A 488 -1.21 -24.63 -2.18
N CYS A 489 -0.70 -23.93 -3.21
CA CYS A 489 -1.03 -24.20 -4.60
C CYS A 489 -0.06 -25.20 -5.23
N THR A 490 -0.56 -26.36 -5.61
CA THR A 490 0.19 -27.37 -6.37
C THR A 490 0.05 -27.15 -7.88
N GLU A 491 0.90 -27.83 -8.68
CA GLU A 491 0.75 -27.81 -10.14
C GLU A 491 -0.61 -28.40 -10.58
N ARG A 492 -1.14 -29.39 -9.86
CA ARG A 492 -2.47 -29.96 -10.11
C ARG A 492 -3.57 -28.92 -9.92
N ASP A 493 -3.49 -28.12 -8.86
CA ASP A 493 -4.44 -27.02 -8.60
C ASP A 493 -4.41 -25.98 -9.74
N GLN A 494 -3.22 -25.67 -10.28
CA GLN A 494 -3.08 -24.77 -11.43
C GLN A 494 -3.68 -25.33 -12.70
N ILE A 495 -3.52 -26.63 -12.96
CA ILE A 495 -4.14 -27.31 -14.11
C ILE A 495 -5.66 -27.29 -13.99
N GLU A 496 -6.19 -27.53 -12.81
CA GLU A 496 -7.63 -27.47 -12.52
C GLU A 496 -8.15 -26.03 -12.66
N ALA A 497 -7.42 -25.05 -12.13
CA ALA A 497 -7.74 -23.64 -12.34
C ALA A 497 -7.77 -23.28 -13.83
N LYS A 498 -6.82 -23.74 -14.63
CA LYS A 498 -6.81 -23.52 -16.08
C LYS A 498 -8.02 -24.12 -16.77
N LYS A 499 -8.50 -25.31 -16.37
CA LYS A 499 -9.72 -25.91 -16.92
C LYS A 499 -10.94 -25.03 -16.65
N PHE A 500 -11.10 -24.57 -15.40
CA PHE A 500 -12.20 -23.66 -15.04
C PHE A 500 -12.13 -22.36 -15.84
N ILE A 501 -10.97 -21.73 -15.93
CA ILE A 501 -10.75 -20.48 -16.68
C ILE A 501 -11.15 -20.68 -18.14
N SER A 502 -10.76 -21.78 -18.76
CA SER A 502 -11.06 -22.06 -20.17
C SER A 502 -12.54 -22.37 -20.41
N GLN A 503 -13.18 -23.14 -19.53
CA GLN A 503 -14.55 -23.62 -19.70
C GLN A 503 -15.60 -22.60 -19.24
N ILE A 504 -15.37 -21.94 -18.09
CA ILE A 504 -16.34 -21.05 -17.45
C ILE A 504 -16.07 -19.59 -17.83
N LEU A 505 -14.83 -19.11 -17.69
CA LEU A 505 -14.51 -17.72 -17.99
C LEU A 505 -14.29 -17.48 -19.49
N LYS A 506 -14.05 -18.54 -20.27
CA LYS A 506 -13.84 -18.52 -21.72
C LYS A 506 -12.79 -17.49 -22.16
N THR A 507 -11.70 -17.41 -21.40
CA THR A 507 -10.63 -16.43 -21.62
C THR A 507 -9.26 -17.05 -21.44
N ASN A 508 -8.24 -16.30 -21.85
CA ASN A 508 -6.85 -16.63 -21.57
C ASN A 508 -6.20 -15.46 -20.82
N PRO A 509 -6.06 -15.54 -19.49
CA PRO A 509 -5.55 -14.43 -18.69
C PRO A 509 -4.16 -14.03 -19.13
N LYS A 510 -3.95 -12.71 -19.28
CA LYS A 510 -2.62 -12.12 -19.57
C LYS A 510 -1.95 -11.61 -18.30
N GLN A 511 -2.73 -11.29 -17.29
CA GLN A 511 -2.24 -10.72 -16.02
C GLN A 511 -2.13 -11.82 -14.97
N VAL A 512 -1.01 -12.54 -14.98
CA VAL A 512 -0.67 -13.58 -14.02
C VAL A 512 0.67 -13.25 -13.39
N GLN A 513 0.67 -13.05 -12.08
CA GLN A 513 1.91 -12.87 -11.33
C GLN A 513 2.28 -14.15 -10.57
N ILE A 514 3.56 -14.37 -10.36
CA ILE A 514 4.06 -15.38 -9.43
C ILE A 514 4.04 -14.75 -8.04
N PHE A 515 3.59 -15.50 -7.04
CA PHE A 515 3.58 -15.03 -5.65
C PHE A 515 4.94 -14.49 -5.22
N THR A 516 4.94 -13.29 -4.67
CA THR A 516 6.13 -12.64 -4.09
C THR A 516 5.92 -12.53 -2.58
N PRO A 517 6.72 -13.22 -1.77
CA PRO A 517 6.65 -13.07 -0.32
C PRO A 517 6.96 -11.63 0.08
N THR A 518 5.98 -10.95 0.63
CA THR A 518 6.10 -9.57 1.12
C THR A 518 6.14 -9.58 2.64
N PRO A 519 7.13 -8.96 3.29
CA PRO A 519 7.25 -8.98 4.75
C PRO A 519 5.96 -8.56 5.46
N SER A 520 5.74 -9.08 6.66
CA SER A 520 4.57 -8.79 7.50
C SER A 520 3.21 -9.05 6.83
N THR A 521 3.14 -10.01 5.89
CA THR A 521 1.89 -10.55 5.36
C THR A 521 1.69 -11.99 5.84
N GLU A 522 0.43 -12.38 6.06
CA GLU A 522 0.10 -13.75 6.50
C GLU A 522 0.62 -14.79 5.51
N ALA A 523 0.45 -14.55 4.20
CA ALA A 523 0.94 -15.43 3.14
C ALA A 523 2.45 -15.64 3.18
N THR A 524 3.24 -14.66 3.61
CA THR A 524 4.68 -14.79 3.75
C THR A 524 5.06 -15.68 4.92
N ALA A 525 4.32 -15.63 6.03
CA ALA A 525 4.49 -16.57 7.13
C ALA A 525 4.19 -18.01 6.70
N LEU A 526 3.10 -18.21 5.95
CA LEU A 526 2.77 -19.53 5.36
C LEU A 526 3.88 -20.02 4.42
N TYR A 527 4.40 -19.13 3.56
CA TYR A 527 5.47 -19.45 2.60
C TYR A 527 6.75 -19.92 3.28
N TRP A 528 7.19 -19.20 4.32
CA TRP A 528 8.42 -19.54 5.05
C TRP A 528 8.28 -20.79 5.90
N THR A 529 7.19 -20.87 6.66
CA THR A 529 7.00 -21.97 7.64
C THR A 529 6.52 -23.27 6.99
N GLU A 530 5.92 -23.19 5.79
CA GLU A 530 5.26 -24.33 5.12
C GLU A 530 4.14 -24.95 5.98
N LYS A 531 3.53 -24.10 6.82
CA LYS A 531 2.42 -24.46 7.72
C LYS A 531 1.33 -23.38 7.66
N SER A 532 0.08 -23.81 7.73
CA SER A 532 -1.05 -22.92 7.99
C SER A 532 -1.08 -22.48 9.47
N PHE A 533 -1.85 -21.45 9.80
CA PHE A 533 -1.92 -20.94 11.17
C PHE A 533 -2.55 -21.91 12.17
N ASP A 534 -3.25 -22.95 11.72
CA ASP A 534 -3.71 -24.07 12.57
C ASP A 534 -2.65 -25.18 12.74
N GLY A 535 -1.46 -25.03 12.15
CA GLY A 535 -0.32 -25.96 12.29
C GLY A 535 -0.26 -27.06 11.22
N ARG A 536 -1.24 -27.16 10.31
CA ARG A 536 -1.21 -28.15 9.22
C ARG A 536 -0.10 -27.83 8.23
N LYS A 537 0.63 -28.84 7.77
CA LYS A 537 1.60 -28.69 6.68
C LYS A 537 0.88 -28.29 5.38
N ILE A 538 1.45 -27.35 4.65
CA ILE A 538 0.98 -26.91 3.33
C ILE A 538 2.12 -27.07 2.32
N PHE A 539 1.76 -27.30 1.07
CA PHE A 539 2.70 -27.30 -0.03
C PHE A 539 3.18 -25.88 -0.35
N VAL A 540 4.47 -25.70 -0.57
CA VAL A 540 5.05 -24.43 -1.02
C VAL A 540 6.06 -24.73 -2.12
N GLU A 541 5.82 -24.18 -3.32
CA GLU A 541 6.75 -24.32 -4.42
C GLU A 541 7.85 -23.27 -4.32
N LYS A 542 9.09 -23.71 -4.08
CA LYS A 542 10.28 -22.84 -3.98
C LYS A 542 11.17 -22.91 -5.21
N ASN A 543 11.03 -23.95 -6.02
CA ASN A 543 11.85 -24.13 -7.22
C ASN A 543 11.48 -23.10 -8.31
N PHE A 544 12.47 -22.34 -8.76
CA PHE A 544 12.32 -21.29 -9.76
C PHE A 544 11.57 -21.77 -11.02
N SER A 545 12.03 -22.87 -11.64
CA SER A 545 11.46 -23.39 -12.87
C SER A 545 10.01 -23.87 -12.69
N LYS A 546 9.71 -24.49 -11.56
CA LYS A 546 8.35 -24.96 -11.25
C LYS A 546 7.40 -23.79 -10.95
N ARG A 547 7.86 -22.74 -10.25
CA ARG A 547 7.08 -21.50 -10.07
C ARG A 547 6.75 -20.85 -11.40
N LYS A 548 7.73 -20.78 -12.31
CA LYS A 548 7.53 -20.28 -13.68
C LYS A 548 6.54 -21.17 -14.44
N ARG A 549 6.65 -22.50 -14.34
CA ARG A 549 5.74 -23.46 -14.98
C ARG A 549 4.29 -23.27 -14.50
N GLN A 550 4.06 -23.07 -13.22
CA GLN A 550 2.71 -22.79 -12.71
C GLN A 550 2.09 -21.54 -13.34
N LYS A 551 2.87 -20.47 -13.58
CA LYS A 551 2.39 -19.29 -14.33
C LYS A 551 2.08 -19.64 -15.79
N GLU A 552 2.95 -20.38 -16.45
CA GLU A 552 2.78 -20.79 -17.84
C GLU A 552 1.51 -21.60 -18.05
N ILE A 553 1.18 -22.53 -17.15
CA ILE A 553 -0.06 -23.31 -17.19
C ILE A 553 -1.29 -22.41 -17.34
N ILE A 554 -1.36 -21.31 -16.59
CA ILE A 554 -2.49 -20.38 -16.68
C ILE A 554 -2.48 -19.58 -17.98
N THR A 555 -1.30 -19.14 -18.43
CA THR A 555 -1.15 -18.24 -19.59
C THR A 555 -1.09 -18.96 -20.94
N GLU A 556 -0.79 -20.27 -20.97
CA GLU A 556 -0.70 -21.03 -22.20
C GLU A 556 -2.02 -21.02 -22.99
N ARG A 557 -1.94 -20.69 -24.27
CA ARG A 557 -3.06 -20.90 -25.20
C ARG A 557 -3.12 -22.39 -25.54
N LYS A 558 -4.08 -23.13 -24.97
CA LYS A 558 -4.42 -24.41 -25.63
C LYS A 558 -4.98 -24.06 -27.00
N LYS A 559 -4.38 -24.61 -28.06
CA LYS A 559 -5.09 -24.74 -29.34
C LYS A 559 -6.34 -25.59 -29.01
N ILE A 560 -7.50 -24.95 -29.07
CA ILE A 560 -8.81 -25.60 -28.98
C ILE A 560 -9.00 -26.36 -30.26
#